data_0db2f27eb19b54ab0a7f8f34516dca5d
#
_entry.id   0db2f27eb19b54ab0a7f8f34516dca5d
#
_cell.length_a   1.000
_cell.length_b   1.000
_cell.length_c   1.000
_cell.angle_alpha   90.00
_cell.angle_beta   90.00
_cell.angle_gamma   90.00
#
_symmetry.space_group_name_H-M   'P 1'
#
loop_
_entity.id
_entity.type
_entity.pdbx_description
1 polymer ?
#
loop_
_entity_poly.entity_id
_entity_poly.type
_entity_poly.pdbx_seq_one_letter_code
_entity_poly.pdbx_strand_id
1 'polypeptide(L)'
;MYKRQPYRGNIDRISDNLLERAVNTFNGVSGKVWNTDTNAYDTPAKGARHYRNNNIASLIVGDDNYGEGSSREHATMEPRYLNVRVVLAKSLARIHESNLKKQGILALTFVNPADYDKIQEKDRISVLNLNTLAPNSRVVIELTHENGTKERFEAKHSYNEKQLSWFRAGSALNDLKA
;
A
#
# COMPACT_ATOMS: atom_id res chain seq x y z
N MET A 1 19.32 12.96 7.27
CA MET A 1 19.00 11.78 8.10
C MET A 1 18.43 12.16 9.49
N TYR A 2 18.71 13.33 10.01
CA TYR A 2 18.28 13.77 11.37
C TYR A 2 16.87 14.36 11.48
N LYS A 3 16.23 14.76 10.39
CA LYS A 3 14.91 15.45 10.41
C LYS A 3 13.71 14.60 10.87
N ARG A 4 13.84 13.27 10.88
CA ARG A 4 12.75 12.34 11.24
C ARG A 4 12.77 11.90 12.70
N GLN A 5 13.91 12.03 13.40
CA GLN A 5 14.06 11.55 14.77
C GLN A 5 13.13 12.23 15.77
N PRO A 6 12.90 13.58 15.73
CA PRO A 6 12.04 14.24 16.70
C PRO A 6 10.57 13.82 16.64
N TYR A 7 10.12 13.22 15.53
CA TYR A 7 8.71 12.91 15.30
C TYR A 7 8.35 11.44 15.51
N ARG A 8 9.28 10.60 15.95
CA ARG A 8 9.03 9.16 16.15
C ARG A 8 7.89 8.85 17.11
N GLY A 9 7.66 9.68 18.09
CA GLY A 9 6.53 9.56 19.02
C GLY A 9 5.22 10.20 18.54
N ASN A 10 5.21 10.80 17.34
CA ASN A 10 4.03 11.46 16.78
C ASN A 10 3.75 10.91 15.38
N ILE A 11 2.84 9.94 15.32
CA ILE A 11 2.51 9.23 14.07
C ILE A 11 1.96 10.18 13.01
N ASP A 12 1.22 11.19 13.38
CA ASP A 12 0.67 12.15 12.43
C ASP A 12 1.78 12.93 11.71
N ARG A 13 2.72 13.49 12.48
CA ARG A 13 3.83 14.25 11.90
C ARG A 13 4.84 13.38 11.14
N ILE A 14 5.15 12.18 11.63
CA ILE A 14 6.08 11.32 10.90
C ILE A 14 5.47 10.83 9.58
N SER A 15 4.15 10.70 9.52
CA SER A 15 3.43 10.29 8.30
C SER A 15 3.54 11.29 7.14
N ASP A 16 3.93 12.53 7.40
CA ASP A 16 4.23 13.52 6.34
C ASP A 16 5.42 13.10 5.46
N ASN A 17 6.22 12.13 5.91
CA ASN A 17 7.35 11.59 5.15
C ASN A 17 6.98 10.38 4.27
N LEU A 18 5.70 9.99 4.22
CA LEU A 18 5.26 8.86 3.40
C LEU A 18 5.77 9.01 1.97
N LEU A 19 6.61 8.09 1.52
CA LEU A 19 7.15 8.01 0.16
C LEU A 19 7.78 9.33 -0.37
N GLU A 20 8.21 10.23 0.52
CA GLU A 20 8.78 11.55 0.17
C GLU A 20 9.92 11.46 -0.87
N ARG A 21 10.68 10.37 -0.84
CA ARG A 21 11.83 10.14 -1.73
C ARG A 21 11.57 9.10 -2.82
N ALA A 22 10.38 8.52 -2.86
CA ALA A 22 10.03 7.58 -3.90
C ALA A 22 9.85 8.34 -5.22
N VAL A 23 10.44 7.81 -6.28
CA VAL A 23 10.26 8.34 -7.63
C VAL A 23 8.97 7.76 -8.20
N ASN A 24 8.11 8.63 -8.70
CA ASN A 24 6.92 8.21 -9.42
C ASN A 24 7.31 7.77 -10.82
N THR A 25 7.01 6.53 -11.16
CA THR A 25 7.35 5.91 -12.45
C THR A 25 6.73 6.65 -13.64
N PHE A 26 5.55 7.26 -13.46
CA PHE A 26 4.84 7.93 -14.55
C PHE A 26 5.41 9.29 -14.92
N ASN A 27 5.92 10.06 -13.96
CA ASN A 27 6.40 11.41 -14.18
C ASN A 27 7.90 11.61 -13.89
N GLY A 28 8.58 10.59 -13.33
CA GLY A 28 10.00 10.64 -12.98
C GLY A 28 10.33 11.56 -11.78
N VAL A 29 9.34 12.09 -11.07
CA VAL A 29 9.53 13.06 -9.99
C VAL A 29 9.41 12.39 -8.62
N SER A 30 10.35 12.70 -7.71
CA SER A 30 10.28 12.22 -6.34
C SER A 30 9.18 12.92 -5.54
N GLY A 31 8.45 12.13 -4.72
CA GLY A 31 7.46 12.65 -3.79
C GLY A 31 6.29 13.40 -4.44
N LYS A 32 5.92 13.02 -5.67
CA LYS A 32 4.77 13.55 -6.40
C LYS A 32 3.88 12.44 -6.92
N VAL A 33 2.60 12.49 -6.56
CA VAL A 33 1.58 11.53 -7.00
C VAL A 33 0.35 12.28 -7.51
N TRP A 34 -0.33 11.68 -8.48
CA TRP A 34 -1.60 12.21 -8.96
C TRP A 34 -2.70 11.93 -7.95
N ASN A 35 -3.49 12.94 -7.64
CA ASN A 35 -4.70 12.81 -6.85
C ASN A 35 -5.92 12.88 -7.78
N THR A 36 -6.61 11.76 -7.94
CA THR A 36 -7.74 11.61 -8.87
C THR A 36 -8.97 12.43 -8.46
N ASP A 37 -9.13 12.73 -7.18
CA ASP A 37 -10.26 13.52 -6.69
C ASP A 37 -10.07 15.02 -6.95
N THR A 38 -8.83 15.51 -6.79
CA THR A 38 -8.51 16.94 -6.95
C THR A 38 -8.01 17.27 -8.34
N ASN A 39 -7.76 16.26 -9.19
CA ASN A 39 -7.11 16.39 -10.51
C ASN A 39 -5.81 17.21 -10.46
N ALA A 40 -4.97 16.94 -9.47
CA ALA A 40 -3.72 17.66 -9.26
C ALA A 40 -2.63 16.75 -8.68
N TYR A 41 -1.37 17.15 -8.87
CA TYR A 41 -0.25 16.49 -8.21
C TYR A 41 -0.09 16.99 -6.78
N ASP A 42 0.05 16.05 -5.86
CA ASP A 42 0.31 16.29 -4.45
C ASP A 42 1.51 15.47 -3.95
N THR A 43 1.95 15.73 -2.71
CA THR A 43 2.83 14.78 -2.04
C THR A 43 2.05 13.52 -1.67
N PRO A 44 2.70 12.34 -1.62
CA PRO A 44 2.01 11.10 -1.25
C PRO A 44 1.28 11.20 0.09
N ALA A 45 1.88 11.87 1.08
CA ALA A 45 1.25 12.09 2.38
C ALA A 45 -0.02 12.94 2.30
N LYS A 46 0.00 14.03 1.52
CA LYS A 46 -1.19 14.88 1.33
C LYS A 46 -2.30 14.16 0.59
N GLY A 47 -1.97 13.47 -0.50
CA GLY A 47 -2.93 12.66 -1.26
C GLY A 47 -3.57 11.59 -0.38
N ALA A 48 -2.77 10.84 0.38
CA ALA A 48 -3.29 9.82 1.29
C ALA A 48 -4.16 10.41 2.42
N ARG A 49 -3.80 11.58 2.97
CA ARG A 49 -4.64 12.30 3.95
C ARG A 49 -5.96 12.73 3.35
N HIS A 50 -5.94 13.25 2.12
CA HIS A 50 -7.16 13.64 1.40
C HIS A 50 -8.10 12.44 1.28
N TYR A 51 -7.61 11.31 0.78
CA TYR A 51 -8.40 10.09 0.65
C TYR A 51 -8.91 9.58 2.00
N ARG A 52 -8.04 9.52 3.03
CA ARG A 52 -8.46 9.13 4.38
C ARG A 52 -9.60 10.00 4.93
N ASN A 53 -9.50 11.32 4.76
CA ASN A 53 -10.51 12.26 5.25
C ASN A 53 -11.85 12.12 4.52
N ASN A 54 -11.84 11.59 3.31
CA ASN A 54 -13.04 11.28 2.52
C ASN A 54 -13.44 9.79 2.61
N ASN A 55 -12.92 9.03 3.60
CA ASN A 55 -13.18 7.61 3.80
C ASN A 55 -12.81 6.72 2.59
N ILE A 56 -11.85 7.15 1.79
CA ILE A 56 -11.32 6.39 0.66
C ILE A 56 -10.05 5.67 1.11
N ALA A 57 -9.96 4.38 0.85
CA ALA A 57 -8.74 3.61 1.07
C ALA A 57 -7.74 3.86 -0.07
N SER A 58 -6.45 3.92 0.28
CA SER A 58 -5.38 4.05 -0.70
C SER A 58 -4.66 2.73 -0.89
N LEU A 59 -4.02 2.57 -2.05
CA LEU A 59 -3.16 1.47 -2.40
C LEU A 59 -1.81 2.03 -2.88
N ILE A 60 -0.72 1.34 -2.54
CA ILE A 60 0.62 1.65 -3.04
C ILE A 60 1.02 0.57 -4.03
N VAL A 61 1.45 0.98 -5.21
CA VAL A 61 2.09 0.10 -6.19
C VAL A 61 3.60 0.30 -6.12
N GLY A 62 4.32 -0.78 -5.93
CA GLY A 62 5.78 -0.80 -5.83
C GLY A 62 6.43 -1.63 -6.94
N ASP A 63 7.69 -1.34 -7.19
CA ASP A 63 8.56 -2.10 -8.08
C ASP A 63 9.26 -3.24 -7.31
N ASP A 64 10.44 -3.67 -7.76
CA ASP A 64 11.22 -4.72 -7.09
C ASP A 64 11.76 -4.28 -5.72
N ASN A 65 11.85 -5.25 -4.80
CA ASN A 65 12.37 -5.07 -3.44
C ASN A 65 11.70 -3.92 -2.66
N TYR A 66 10.42 -3.70 -2.85
CA TYR A 66 9.69 -2.66 -2.13
C TYR A 66 9.88 -2.79 -0.61
N GLY A 67 10.33 -1.71 0.02
CA GLY A 67 10.58 -1.64 1.47
C GLY A 67 12.02 -1.96 1.88
N GLU A 68 12.95 -2.20 0.96
CA GLU A 68 14.36 -2.49 1.28
C GLU A 68 15.06 -1.35 2.02
N GLY A 69 14.69 -0.11 1.76
CA GLY A 69 15.34 1.07 2.38
C GLY A 69 15.06 1.26 3.88
N SER A 70 14.14 0.53 4.49
CA SER A 70 13.81 0.68 5.91
C SER A 70 13.26 -0.60 6.54
N SER A 71 13.98 -1.15 7.50
CA SER A 71 13.53 -2.25 8.38
C SER A 71 12.67 -1.77 9.57
N ARG A 72 12.38 -0.47 9.70
CA ARG A 72 11.66 0.10 10.84
C ARG A 72 10.15 -0.06 10.66
N GLU A 73 9.47 -0.37 11.76
CA GLU A 73 8.00 -0.46 11.80
C GLU A 73 7.31 0.83 11.35
N HIS A 74 7.88 1.99 11.62
CA HIS A 74 7.33 3.28 11.18
C HIS A 74 7.04 3.33 9.68
N ALA A 75 7.89 2.68 8.85
CA ALA A 75 7.67 2.61 7.41
C ALA A 75 6.37 1.91 7.01
N THR A 76 5.76 1.15 7.91
CA THR A 76 4.45 0.49 7.71
C THR A 76 3.35 1.11 8.57
N MET A 77 3.70 1.73 9.70
CA MET A 77 2.76 2.48 10.52
C MET A 77 2.26 3.76 9.83
N GLU A 78 3.17 4.49 9.15
CA GLU A 78 2.84 5.71 8.41
C GLU A 78 1.75 5.46 7.34
N PRO A 79 1.92 4.52 6.39
CA PRO A 79 0.88 4.22 5.41
C PRO A 79 -0.40 3.71 6.08
N ARG A 80 -0.30 2.88 7.12
CA ARG A 80 -1.49 2.40 7.85
C ARG A 80 -2.28 3.53 8.47
N TYR A 81 -1.60 4.47 9.11
CA TYR A 81 -2.21 5.67 9.70
C TYR A 81 -2.92 6.52 8.64
N LEU A 82 -2.36 6.61 7.44
CA LEU A 82 -2.92 7.36 6.31
C LEU A 82 -3.96 6.56 5.50
N ASN A 83 -4.49 5.46 6.04
CA ASN A 83 -5.51 4.61 5.43
C ASN A 83 -5.05 3.90 4.14
N VAL A 84 -3.74 3.65 3.99
CA VAL A 84 -3.26 2.70 2.99
C VAL A 84 -3.62 1.30 3.46
N ARG A 85 -4.33 0.54 2.64
CA ARG A 85 -4.84 -0.78 2.97
C ARG A 85 -4.14 -1.91 2.24
N VAL A 86 -3.55 -1.60 1.11
CA VAL A 86 -2.90 -2.59 0.25
C VAL A 86 -1.55 -2.04 -0.23
N VAL A 87 -0.57 -2.91 -0.28
CA VAL A 87 0.67 -2.72 -1.03
C VAL A 87 0.77 -3.84 -2.05
N LEU A 88 0.85 -3.48 -3.32
CA LEU A 88 1.04 -4.40 -4.44
C LEU A 88 2.39 -4.09 -5.08
N ALA A 89 3.31 -5.05 -5.12
CA ALA A 89 4.65 -4.84 -5.65
C ALA A 89 5.11 -6.03 -6.51
N LYS A 90 6.13 -5.83 -7.35
CA LYS A 90 6.77 -6.94 -8.07
C LYS A 90 7.43 -7.90 -7.08
N SER A 91 8.13 -7.35 -6.09
CA SER A 91 8.64 -8.11 -4.94
C SER A 91 8.70 -7.23 -3.68
N LEU A 92 8.72 -7.86 -2.51
CA LEU A 92 8.72 -7.21 -1.20
C LEU A 92 9.97 -7.60 -0.41
N ALA A 93 10.59 -6.61 0.23
CA ALA A 93 11.64 -6.87 1.20
C ALA A 93 11.05 -7.62 2.41
N ARG A 94 11.69 -8.73 2.81
CA ARG A 94 11.17 -9.70 3.80
C ARG A 94 10.71 -9.06 5.11
N ILE A 95 11.53 -8.18 5.69
CA ILE A 95 11.21 -7.53 6.97
C ILE A 95 10.03 -6.57 6.79
N HIS A 96 10.02 -5.82 5.69
CA HIS A 96 8.94 -4.88 5.39
C HIS A 96 7.60 -5.59 5.18
N GLU A 97 7.59 -6.70 4.43
CA GLU A 97 6.41 -7.55 4.26
C GLU A 97 5.85 -8.03 5.60
N SER A 98 6.73 -8.51 6.49
CA SER A 98 6.33 -8.94 7.83
C SER A 98 5.70 -7.81 8.64
N ASN A 99 6.25 -6.60 8.53
CA ASN A 99 5.72 -5.42 9.22
C ASN A 99 4.38 -4.96 8.62
N LEU A 100 4.21 -5.01 7.29
CA LEU A 100 2.91 -4.74 6.64
C LEU A 100 1.82 -5.67 7.17
N LYS A 101 2.11 -6.98 7.25
CA LYS A 101 1.17 -7.98 7.79
C LYS A 101 0.77 -7.68 9.24
N LYS A 102 1.73 -7.33 10.10
CA LYS A 102 1.45 -6.95 11.50
C LYS A 102 0.57 -5.71 11.60
N GLN A 103 0.70 -4.76 10.68
CA GLN A 103 -0.10 -3.55 10.63
C GLN A 103 -1.48 -3.76 9.97
N GLY A 104 -1.79 -4.97 9.50
CA GLY A 104 -3.04 -5.27 8.82
C GLY A 104 -3.16 -4.61 7.44
N ILE A 105 -2.04 -4.33 6.80
CA ILE A 105 -1.97 -3.92 5.39
C ILE A 105 -1.83 -5.18 4.54
N LEU A 106 -2.66 -5.33 3.53
CA LEU A 106 -2.59 -6.46 2.61
C LEU A 106 -1.37 -6.33 1.71
N ALA A 107 -0.39 -7.21 1.91
CA ALA A 107 0.85 -7.25 1.16
C ALA A 107 0.73 -8.27 0.02
N LEU A 108 0.75 -7.79 -1.21
CA LEU A 108 0.53 -8.57 -2.43
C LEU A 108 1.72 -8.45 -3.37
N THR A 109 1.94 -9.50 -4.15
CA THR A 109 2.86 -9.46 -5.29
C THR A 109 2.16 -9.93 -6.56
N PHE A 110 2.60 -9.40 -7.70
CA PHE A 110 2.08 -9.83 -9.00
C PHE A 110 2.34 -11.32 -9.23
N VAL A 111 1.37 -12.02 -9.80
CA VAL A 111 1.58 -13.39 -10.28
C VAL A 111 2.41 -13.37 -11.57
N ASN A 112 2.04 -12.48 -12.47
CA ASN A 112 2.81 -12.16 -13.67
C ASN A 112 3.40 -10.75 -13.50
N PRO A 113 4.74 -10.59 -13.42
CA PRO A 113 5.37 -9.27 -13.28
C PRO A 113 5.01 -8.27 -14.39
N ALA A 114 4.66 -8.74 -15.59
CA ALA A 114 4.24 -7.88 -16.71
C ALA A 114 2.91 -7.16 -16.45
N ASP A 115 2.08 -7.65 -15.51
CA ASP A 115 0.84 -6.97 -15.14
C ASP A 115 1.09 -5.61 -14.46
N TYR A 116 2.30 -5.37 -13.95
CA TYR A 116 2.72 -4.06 -13.44
C TYR A 116 2.57 -2.96 -14.49
N ASP A 117 2.90 -3.27 -15.76
CA ASP A 117 2.88 -2.31 -16.85
C ASP A 117 1.46 -1.97 -17.35
N LYS A 118 0.44 -2.71 -16.90
CA LYS A 118 -0.96 -2.40 -17.19
C LYS A 118 -1.50 -1.24 -16.37
N ILE A 119 -0.89 -0.97 -15.21
CA ILE A 119 -1.34 0.06 -14.28
C ILE A 119 -1.01 1.44 -14.84
N GLN A 120 -2.00 2.33 -14.86
CA GLN A 120 -1.87 3.72 -15.29
C GLN A 120 -2.00 4.67 -14.09
N GLU A 121 -1.43 5.88 -14.21
CA GLU A 121 -1.34 6.84 -13.10
C GLU A 121 -2.70 7.22 -12.49
N LYS A 122 -3.73 7.26 -13.32
CA LYS A 122 -5.09 7.69 -12.91
C LYS A 122 -6.04 6.54 -12.63
N ASP A 123 -5.55 5.31 -12.61
CA ASP A 123 -6.39 4.15 -12.36
C ASP A 123 -7.01 4.15 -10.97
N ARG A 124 -8.23 3.64 -10.92
CA ARG A 124 -8.84 3.17 -9.68
C ARG A 124 -8.65 1.66 -9.60
N ILE A 125 -8.18 1.20 -8.45
CA ILE A 125 -7.83 -0.20 -8.24
C ILE A 125 -8.78 -0.81 -7.21
N SER A 126 -9.46 -1.89 -7.58
CA SER A 126 -10.30 -2.68 -6.70
C SER A 126 -9.66 -4.03 -6.42
N VAL A 127 -9.69 -4.44 -5.16
CA VAL A 127 -9.24 -5.76 -4.73
C VAL A 127 -10.47 -6.62 -4.48
N LEU A 128 -10.65 -7.65 -5.29
CA LEU A 128 -11.81 -8.50 -5.26
C LEU A 128 -11.55 -9.76 -4.41
N ASN A 129 -12.63 -10.44 -4.02
CA ASN A 129 -12.59 -11.75 -3.34
C ASN A 129 -11.87 -11.75 -1.96
N LEU A 130 -11.85 -10.62 -1.26
CA LEU A 130 -11.23 -10.54 0.08
C LEU A 130 -11.93 -11.42 1.13
N ASN A 131 -13.20 -11.69 0.98
CA ASN A 131 -13.99 -12.57 1.86
C ASN A 131 -13.58 -14.04 1.76
N THR A 132 -12.99 -14.46 0.65
CA THR A 132 -12.51 -15.83 0.42
C THR A 132 -11.00 -15.98 0.61
N LEU A 133 -10.35 -14.97 1.21
CA LEU A 133 -8.91 -14.97 1.41
C LEU A 133 -8.48 -16.11 2.36
N ALA A 134 -7.64 -17.00 1.87
CA ALA A 134 -7.12 -18.18 2.55
C ALA A 134 -5.63 -18.37 2.22
N PRO A 135 -4.84 -19.11 3.01
CA PRO A 135 -3.46 -19.41 2.67
C PRO A 135 -3.32 -19.96 1.25
N ASN A 136 -2.34 -19.47 0.52
CA ASN A 136 -2.06 -19.82 -0.89
C ASN A 136 -3.17 -19.46 -1.89
N SER A 137 -4.23 -18.74 -1.46
CA SER A 137 -5.24 -18.25 -2.41
C SER A 137 -4.66 -17.11 -3.27
N ARG A 138 -5.33 -16.87 -4.39
CA ARG A 138 -5.06 -15.73 -5.27
C ARG A 138 -6.06 -14.62 -4.99
N VAL A 139 -5.65 -13.41 -5.27
CA VAL A 139 -6.47 -12.20 -5.15
C VAL A 139 -6.63 -11.61 -6.53
N VAL A 140 -7.85 -11.27 -6.90
CA VAL A 140 -8.13 -10.62 -8.18
C VAL A 140 -8.04 -9.11 -8.01
N ILE A 141 -7.22 -8.49 -8.83
CA ILE A 141 -7.09 -7.03 -8.93
C ILE A 141 -7.86 -6.58 -10.17
N GLU A 142 -8.74 -5.62 -10.00
CA GLU A 142 -9.44 -4.96 -11.10
C GLU A 142 -8.97 -3.51 -11.22
N LEU A 143 -8.44 -3.16 -12.37
CA LEU A 143 -8.13 -1.79 -12.76
C LEU A 143 -9.37 -1.19 -13.42
N THR A 144 -9.65 0.06 -13.09
CA THR A 144 -10.60 0.89 -13.84
C THR A 144 -9.84 2.11 -14.32
N HIS A 145 -9.60 2.17 -15.62
CA HIS A 145 -8.87 3.25 -16.28
C HIS A 145 -9.71 4.53 -16.40
N GLU A 146 -9.06 5.66 -16.65
CA GLU A 146 -9.72 6.97 -16.81
C GLU A 146 -10.83 6.97 -17.87
N ASN A 147 -10.67 6.18 -18.94
CA ASN A 147 -11.66 6.01 -20.01
C ASN A 147 -12.82 5.06 -19.64
N GLY A 148 -12.84 4.52 -18.42
CA GLY A 148 -13.85 3.59 -17.94
C GLY A 148 -13.63 2.12 -18.33
N THR A 149 -12.59 1.80 -19.11
CA THR A 149 -12.26 0.40 -19.41
C THR A 149 -11.74 -0.32 -18.19
N LYS A 150 -11.99 -1.63 -18.12
CA LYS A 150 -11.59 -2.45 -16.99
C LYS A 150 -10.66 -3.57 -17.43
N GLU A 151 -9.60 -3.77 -16.68
CA GLU A 151 -8.71 -4.91 -16.81
C GLU A 151 -8.58 -5.65 -15.49
N ARG A 152 -8.31 -6.96 -15.55
CA ARG A 152 -8.11 -7.79 -14.37
C ARG A 152 -6.83 -8.58 -14.47
N PHE A 153 -6.21 -8.81 -13.35
CA PHE A 153 -5.09 -9.72 -13.19
C PHE A 153 -5.08 -10.34 -11.79
N GLU A 154 -4.25 -11.36 -11.60
CA GLU A 154 -4.11 -12.02 -10.31
C GLU A 154 -2.86 -11.51 -9.55
N ALA A 155 -3.05 -11.34 -8.26
CA ALA A 155 -1.98 -11.15 -7.29
C ALA A 155 -1.91 -12.33 -6.33
N LYS A 156 -0.76 -12.54 -5.73
CA LYS A 156 -0.50 -13.58 -4.72
C LYS A 156 -0.03 -12.96 -3.41
N HIS A 157 -0.11 -13.73 -2.35
CA HIS A 157 0.35 -13.35 -1.03
C HIS A 157 0.99 -14.56 -0.32
N SER A 158 1.68 -14.28 0.79
CA SER A 158 2.37 -15.30 1.61
C SER A 158 1.80 -15.35 3.04
N TYR A 159 0.51 -15.02 3.22
CA TYR A 159 -0.15 -15.08 4.52
C TYR A 159 -0.43 -16.53 4.93
N ASN A 160 -0.08 -16.88 6.18
CA ASN A 160 -0.59 -18.07 6.85
C ASN A 160 -1.90 -17.74 7.60
N GLU A 161 -2.57 -18.75 8.18
CA GLU A 161 -3.84 -18.59 8.91
C GLU A 161 -3.76 -17.53 10.01
N LYS A 162 -2.70 -17.54 10.82
CA LYS A 162 -2.52 -16.56 11.91
C LYS A 162 -2.36 -15.13 11.39
N GLN A 163 -1.65 -14.95 10.28
CA GLN A 163 -1.48 -13.64 9.67
C GLN A 163 -2.76 -13.15 8.99
N LEU A 164 -3.59 -14.06 8.46
CA LEU A 164 -4.92 -13.73 7.96
C LEU A 164 -5.85 -13.28 9.09
N SER A 165 -5.74 -13.87 10.29
CA SER A 165 -6.50 -13.37 11.45
C SER A 165 -6.09 -11.93 11.80
N TRP A 166 -4.79 -11.58 11.73
CA TRP A 166 -4.34 -10.20 11.91
C TRP A 166 -4.96 -9.24 10.89
N PHE A 167 -4.99 -9.66 9.63
CA PHE A 167 -5.60 -8.85 8.58
C PHE A 167 -7.09 -8.60 8.84
N ARG A 168 -7.84 -9.65 9.20
CA ARG A 168 -9.28 -9.57 9.54
C ARG A 168 -9.53 -8.70 10.76
N ALA A 169 -8.71 -8.81 11.80
CA ALA A 169 -8.75 -7.97 13.00
C ALA A 169 -8.27 -6.53 12.77
N GLY A 170 -7.64 -6.27 11.61
CA GLY A 170 -7.08 -4.97 11.24
C GLY A 170 -5.65 -4.72 11.71
N SER A 171 -5.09 -5.55 12.58
CA SER A 171 -3.67 -5.60 12.95
C SER A 171 -3.39 -6.80 13.86
N ALA A 172 -2.11 -7.18 14.02
CA ALA A 172 -1.71 -8.20 14.99
C ALA A 172 -2.05 -7.80 16.44
N LEU A 173 -1.97 -6.51 16.77
CA LEU A 173 -2.30 -6.01 18.10
C LEU A 173 -3.80 -6.13 18.40
N ASN A 174 -4.65 -5.88 17.41
CA ASN A 174 -6.10 -6.02 17.55
C ASN A 174 -6.50 -7.50 17.72
N ASP A 175 -5.85 -8.40 17.00
CA ASP A 175 -6.07 -9.85 17.09
C ASP A 175 -5.76 -10.41 18.49
N LEU A 176 -4.83 -9.79 19.23
CA LEU A 176 -4.53 -10.16 20.60
C LEU A 176 -5.58 -9.69 21.62
N LYS A 177 -6.44 -8.74 21.23
CA LYS A 177 -7.48 -8.17 22.10
C LYS A 177 -8.85 -8.80 21.88
N ALA A 178 -8.99 -9.57 20.80
CA ALA A 178 -10.20 -10.31 20.45
C ALA A 178 -10.21 -11.71 21.07
#